data_e14810048bbc33721d7859ab66967d44
#
_entry.id   e14810048bbc33721d7859ab66967d44
#
_cell.length_a   1.000
_cell.length_b   1.000
_cell.length_c   1.000
_cell.angle_alpha   90.00
_cell.angle_beta   90.00
_cell.angle_gamma   90.00
#
_symmetry.space_group_name_H-M   'P 1'
#
loop_
_entity.id
_entity.type
_entity.pdbx_description
1 polymer ?
#
loop_
_entity_poly.entity_id
_entity_poly.type
_entity_poly.pdbx_seq_one_letter_code
_entity_poly.pdbx_strand_id
1 'polypeptide(L)'
;MNNVTLNNGVSIPQLGLGVFQTPDGKQTEDAVRWALESGYRHIDTAKIYGNEDSVGKAIKESNIKREDIFLTTKLWNEDIRQGRTKEAFEESLKALQTDYVDLYLIHWPATGYEQAWKEMIEIYKSGRARAIGVSNFHEHHLENLKNISDLMPAVNQIESNPYFSNQKLIDLPEGGDRCRNLESSWRNRQSFAPGFNSCRTGSQIS
;
A
#
# COMPACT_ATOMS: atom_id res chain seq x y z
N MET A 1 7.40 -1.27 -17.17
CA MET A 1 6.18 -0.71 -16.55
C MET A 1 6.38 0.78 -16.37
N ASN A 2 5.30 1.58 -16.44
CA ASN A 2 5.39 3.01 -16.14
C ASN A 2 5.49 3.21 -14.63
N ASN A 3 6.34 4.16 -14.23
CA ASN A 3 6.51 4.56 -12.85
C ASN A 3 5.96 5.97 -12.63
N VAL A 4 5.60 6.26 -11.39
CA VAL A 4 5.20 7.60 -10.93
C VAL A 4 6.20 8.05 -9.87
N THR A 5 6.62 9.30 -9.92
CA THR A 5 7.49 9.88 -8.88
C THR A 5 6.63 10.46 -7.76
N LEU A 6 6.89 10.04 -6.53
CA LEU A 6 6.26 10.56 -5.31
C LEU A 6 6.84 11.94 -4.94
N ASN A 7 6.19 12.67 -4.02
CA ASN A 7 6.63 13.99 -3.56
C ASN A 7 8.03 13.99 -2.92
N ASN A 8 8.47 12.86 -2.39
CA ASN A 8 9.81 12.68 -1.81
C ASN A 8 10.86 12.15 -2.81
N GLY A 9 10.53 12.08 -4.10
CA GLY A 9 11.43 11.63 -5.18
C GLY A 9 11.48 10.11 -5.38
N VAL A 10 10.83 9.32 -4.55
CA VAL A 10 10.77 7.85 -4.71
C VAL A 10 9.89 7.50 -5.91
N SER A 11 10.37 6.57 -6.74
CA SER A 11 9.64 6.10 -7.92
C SER A 11 8.85 4.84 -7.58
N ILE A 12 7.52 4.87 -7.80
CA ILE A 12 6.60 3.76 -7.56
C ILE A 12 6.04 3.22 -8.88
N PRO A 13 6.04 1.89 -9.12
CA PRO A 13 5.35 1.31 -10.26
C PRO A 13 3.84 1.58 -10.21
N GLN A 14 3.25 2.03 -11.32
CA GLN A 14 1.81 2.33 -11.40
C GLN A 14 0.93 1.09 -11.22
N LEU A 15 1.46 -0.09 -11.58
CA LEU A 15 0.73 -1.35 -11.48
C LEU A 15 1.39 -2.22 -10.41
N GLY A 16 0.60 -2.68 -9.45
CA GLY A 16 1.02 -3.57 -8.38
C GLY A 16 0.07 -4.74 -8.16
N LEU A 17 0.57 -5.80 -7.55
CA LEU A 17 -0.26 -6.87 -7.01
C LEU A 17 -0.62 -6.56 -5.56
N GLY A 18 -1.91 -6.47 -5.23
CA GLY A 18 -2.41 -6.50 -3.86
C GLY A 18 -2.85 -7.90 -3.46
N VAL A 19 -2.48 -8.32 -2.24
CA VAL A 19 -2.77 -9.67 -1.72
C VAL A 19 -3.87 -9.68 -0.64
N PHE A 20 -4.71 -8.64 -0.59
CA PHE A 20 -5.87 -8.62 0.30
C PHE A 20 -6.80 -9.82 0.02
N GLN A 21 -7.33 -10.45 1.08
CA GLN A 21 -8.16 -11.65 1.02
C GLN A 21 -7.50 -12.89 0.40
N THR A 22 -6.19 -12.86 0.17
CA THR A 22 -5.44 -14.05 -0.18
C THR A 22 -4.96 -14.70 1.11
N PRO A 23 -5.30 -15.96 1.40
CA PRO A 23 -4.91 -16.62 2.64
C PRO A 23 -3.41 -16.81 2.71
N ASP A 24 -2.86 -16.79 3.91
CA ASP A 24 -1.46 -17.14 4.13
C ASP A 24 -1.11 -18.53 3.60
N GLY A 25 0.17 -18.74 3.26
CA GLY A 25 0.69 -20.00 2.73
C GLY A 25 0.77 -20.00 1.20
N LYS A 26 0.70 -21.20 0.62
CA LYS A 26 0.99 -21.47 -0.78
C LYS A 26 0.22 -20.59 -1.78
N GLN A 27 -1.02 -20.23 -1.47
CA GLN A 27 -1.82 -19.41 -2.39
C GLN A 27 -1.24 -17.99 -2.54
N THR A 28 -0.82 -17.36 -1.44
CA THR A 28 -0.16 -16.05 -1.49
C THR A 28 1.23 -16.17 -2.10
N GLU A 29 2.01 -17.20 -1.74
CA GLU A 29 3.33 -17.45 -2.33
C GLU A 29 3.23 -17.60 -3.86
N ASP A 30 2.31 -18.43 -4.37
CA ASP A 30 2.12 -18.63 -5.79
C ASP A 30 1.64 -17.34 -6.52
N ALA A 31 0.72 -16.58 -5.91
CA ALA A 31 0.23 -15.32 -6.48
C ALA A 31 1.35 -14.29 -6.64
N VAL A 32 2.19 -14.11 -5.60
CA VAL A 32 3.33 -13.21 -5.64
C VAL A 32 4.37 -13.67 -6.67
N ARG A 33 4.70 -14.96 -6.66
CA ARG A 33 5.64 -15.55 -7.62
C ARG A 33 5.19 -15.31 -9.06
N TRP A 34 3.95 -15.63 -9.41
CA TRP A 34 3.41 -15.44 -10.77
C TRP A 34 3.37 -13.97 -11.18
N ALA A 35 3.05 -13.05 -10.25
CA ALA A 35 3.10 -11.63 -10.52
C ALA A 35 4.53 -11.18 -10.87
N LEU A 36 5.51 -11.59 -10.07
CA LEU A 36 6.92 -11.26 -10.30
C LEU A 36 7.44 -11.86 -11.61
N GLU A 37 7.10 -13.11 -11.93
CA GLU A 37 7.41 -13.79 -13.20
C GLU A 37 6.76 -13.07 -14.40
N SER A 38 5.54 -12.55 -14.21
CA SER A 38 4.81 -11.74 -15.21
C SER A 38 5.33 -10.32 -15.36
N GLY A 39 6.38 -9.94 -14.62
CA GLY A 39 7.02 -8.63 -14.70
C GLY A 39 6.47 -7.58 -13.73
N TYR A 40 5.55 -7.91 -12.83
CA TYR A 40 5.19 -7.00 -11.73
C TYR A 40 6.40 -6.72 -10.85
N ARG A 41 6.48 -5.49 -10.35
CA ARG A 41 7.57 -5.06 -9.46
C ARG A 41 7.04 -4.30 -8.23
N HIS A 42 5.73 -4.25 -8.03
CA HIS A 42 5.10 -3.69 -6.85
C HIS A 42 4.18 -4.73 -6.21
N ILE A 43 4.43 -5.04 -4.94
CA ILE A 43 3.64 -5.96 -4.11
C ILE A 43 3.09 -5.16 -2.93
N ASP A 44 1.78 -5.24 -2.71
CA ASP A 44 1.06 -4.54 -1.66
C ASP A 44 0.39 -5.54 -0.71
N THR A 45 0.80 -5.51 0.55
CA THR A 45 0.22 -6.28 1.65
C THR A 45 -0.14 -5.36 2.82
N ALA A 46 -0.52 -5.92 3.95
CA ALA A 46 -0.76 -5.22 5.21
C ALA A 46 -0.70 -6.21 6.38
N LYS A 47 -0.30 -5.74 7.56
CA LYS A 47 -0.25 -6.56 8.78
C LYS A 47 -1.55 -7.32 9.05
N ILE A 48 -2.70 -6.66 8.91
CA ILE A 48 -4.02 -7.27 9.14
C ILE A 48 -4.37 -8.38 8.15
N TYR A 49 -3.70 -8.46 6.99
CA TYR A 49 -3.99 -9.54 6.03
C TYR A 49 -3.47 -10.89 6.52
N GLY A 50 -2.51 -10.89 7.47
CA GLY A 50 -1.95 -12.09 8.07
C GLY A 50 -1.14 -12.95 7.10
N ASN A 51 -0.65 -12.36 6.00
CA ASN A 51 0.05 -13.07 4.93
C ASN A 51 1.42 -12.47 4.58
N GLU A 52 1.96 -11.59 5.44
CA GLU A 52 3.27 -10.97 5.24
C GLU A 52 4.40 -12.00 5.17
N ASP A 53 4.32 -13.09 5.96
CA ASP A 53 5.31 -14.18 5.93
C ASP A 53 5.39 -14.84 4.55
N SER A 54 4.24 -15.14 3.94
CA SER A 54 4.15 -15.73 2.60
C SER A 54 4.65 -14.77 1.52
N VAL A 55 4.36 -13.46 1.65
CA VAL A 55 4.88 -12.43 0.75
C VAL A 55 6.39 -12.36 0.84
N GLY A 56 6.94 -12.27 2.05
CA GLY A 56 8.38 -12.22 2.29
C GLY A 56 9.11 -13.43 1.73
N LYS A 57 8.58 -14.63 1.98
CA LYS A 57 9.12 -15.89 1.45
C LYS A 57 9.13 -15.90 -0.08
N ALA A 58 8.01 -15.55 -0.73
CA ALA A 58 7.90 -15.54 -2.18
C ALA A 58 8.87 -14.54 -2.84
N ILE A 59 9.03 -13.35 -2.24
CA ILE A 59 10.00 -12.35 -2.70
C ILE A 59 11.42 -12.90 -2.59
N LYS A 60 11.78 -13.50 -1.45
CA LYS A 60 13.12 -14.07 -1.22
C LYS A 60 13.45 -15.21 -2.19
N GLU A 61 12.46 -16.03 -2.55
CA GLU A 61 12.60 -17.17 -3.47
C GLU A 61 12.53 -16.77 -4.93
N SER A 62 12.18 -15.53 -5.27
CA SER A 62 11.92 -15.07 -6.66
C SER A 62 13.18 -14.90 -7.52
N ASN A 63 14.38 -14.95 -6.97
CA ASN A 63 15.65 -14.61 -7.63
C ASN A 63 15.71 -13.16 -8.18
N ILE A 64 14.76 -12.29 -7.83
CA ILE A 64 14.76 -10.86 -8.16
C ILE A 64 15.42 -10.13 -6.98
N LYS A 65 16.30 -9.18 -7.28
CA LYS A 65 16.94 -8.39 -6.23
C LYS A 65 15.87 -7.60 -5.45
N ARG A 66 16.01 -7.54 -4.12
CA ARG A 66 15.08 -6.81 -3.25
C ARG A 66 14.90 -5.34 -3.69
N GLU A 67 15.97 -4.71 -4.15
CA GLU A 67 15.99 -3.32 -4.64
C GLU A 67 15.18 -3.10 -5.92
N ASP A 68 14.89 -4.16 -6.69
CA ASP A 68 14.07 -4.11 -7.89
C ASP A 68 12.58 -4.33 -7.61
N ILE A 69 12.22 -4.59 -6.35
CA ILE A 69 10.83 -4.82 -5.92
C ILE A 69 10.39 -3.66 -5.03
N PHE A 70 9.28 -3.03 -5.37
CA PHE A 70 8.61 -2.03 -4.55
C PHE A 70 7.63 -2.76 -3.61
N LEU A 71 7.92 -2.76 -2.32
CA LEU A 71 7.14 -3.46 -1.31
C LEU A 71 6.40 -2.48 -0.42
N THR A 72 5.07 -2.64 -0.36
CA THR A 72 4.18 -1.86 0.50
C THR A 72 3.60 -2.73 1.59
N THR A 73 3.62 -2.26 2.82
CA THR A 73 2.81 -2.81 3.93
C THR A 73 2.17 -1.69 4.75
N LYS A 74 1.29 -2.04 5.70
CA LYS A 74 0.43 -1.07 6.39
C LYS A 74 0.32 -1.37 7.87
N LEU A 75 0.39 -0.31 8.69
CA LEU A 75 0.14 -0.31 10.13
C LEU A 75 -1.34 -0.51 10.39
N TRP A 76 -1.67 -1.50 11.22
CA TRP A 76 -3.06 -1.79 11.54
C TRP A 76 -3.61 -0.92 12.68
N ASN A 77 -4.93 -0.73 12.67
CA ASN A 77 -5.66 0.13 13.59
C ASN A 77 -5.47 -0.21 15.07
N GLU A 78 -5.35 -1.50 15.39
CA GLU A 78 -5.16 -1.93 16.78
C GLU A 78 -3.80 -1.48 17.31
N ASP A 79 -2.74 -1.61 16.52
CA ASP A 79 -1.40 -1.15 16.91
C ASP A 79 -1.37 0.38 17.06
N ILE A 80 -2.14 1.11 16.23
CA ILE A 80 -2.30 2.57 16.37
C ILE A 80 -2.93 2.93 17.73
N ARG A 81 -4.05 2.27 18.08
CA ARG A 81 -4.76 2.52 19.35
C ARG A 81 -3.93 2.19 20.58
N GLN A 82 -3.04 1.20 20.44
CA GLN A 82 -2.13 0.76 21.52
C GLN A 82 -0.81 1.54 21.55
N GLY A 83 -0.56 2.47 20.62
CA GLY A 83 0.70 3.22 20.52
C GLY A 83 1.91 2.34 20.19
N ARG A 84 1.72 1.29 19.40
CA ARG A 84 2.75 0.27 19.06
C ARG A 84 3.28 0.40 17.64
N THR A 85 3.32 1.61 17.09
CA THR A 85 3.70 1.84 15.69
C THR A 85 5.06 1.25 15.33
N LYS A 86 6.07 1.50 16.17
CA LYS A 86 7.44 1.02 15.92
C LYS A 86 7.55 -0.50 16.06
N GLU A 87 6.96 -1.07 17.11
CA GLU A 87 6.94 -2.51 17.33
C GLU A 87 6.22 -3.24 16.18
N ALA A 88 5.08 -2.71 15.74
CA ALA A 88 4.34 -3.26 14.61
C ALA A 88 5.15 -3.22 13.31
N PHE A 89 5.93 -2.16 13.12
CA PHE A 89 6.83 -2.05 11.97
C PHE A 89 7.93 -3.12 12.00
N GLU A 90 8.57 -3.34 13.17
CA GLU A 90 9.57 -4.40 13.34
C GLU A 90 8.99 -5.80 13.11
N GLU A 91 7.77 -6.04 13.60
CA GLU A 91 7.04 -7.30 13.36
C GLU A 91 6.80 -7.52 11.87
N SER A 92 6.35 -6.48 11.13
CA SER A 92 6.15 -6.55 9.69
C SER A 92 7.46 -6.80 8.93
N LEU A 93 8.56 -6.12 9.27
CA LEU A 93 9.85 -6.36 8.63
C LEU A 93 10.35 -7.81 8.85
N LYS A 94 10.14 -8.32 10.06
CA LYS A 94 10.49 -9.70 10.39
C LYS A 94 9.67 -10.70 9.56
N ALA A 95 8.35 -10.52 9.47
CA ALA A 95 7.46 -11.35 8.67
C ALA A 95 7.82 -11.27 7.18
N LEU A 96 8.06 -10.08 6.67
CA LEU A 96 8.46 -9.85 5.28
C LEU A 96 9.91 -10.28 4.97
N GLN A 97 10.71 -10.69 5.97
CA GLN A 97 12.10 -11.12 5.85
C GLN A 97 12.98 -10.08 5.13
N THR A 98 12.81 -8.80 5.46
CA THR A 98 13.52 -7.67 4.84
C THR A 98 13.91 -6.63 5.88
N ASP A 99 14.96 -5.84 5.57
CA ASP A 99 15.43 -4.77 6.47
C ASP A 99 14.72 -3.43 6.24
N TYR A 100 13.98 -3.30 5.13
CA TYR A 100 13.25 -2.09 4.78
C TYR A 100 12.02 -2.38 3.93
N VAL A 101 11.07 -1.43 3.90
CA VAL A 101 9.97 -1.38 2.93
C VAL A 101 10.08 -0.13 2.07
N ASP A 102 9.51 -0.18 0.87
CA ASP A 102 9.50 0.95 -0.04
C ASP A 102 8.40 1.95 0.33
N LEU A 103 7.27 1.45 0.85
CA LEU A 103 6.17 2.29 1.31
C LEU A 103 5.53 1.68 2.57
N TYR A 104 5.42 2.49 3.62
CA TYR A 104 4.70 2.14 4.84
C TYR A 104 3.50 3.05 5.04
N LEU A 105 2.31 2.49 5.17
CA LEU A 105 1.05 3.24 5.24
C LEU A 105 0.36 3.10 6.60
N ILE A 106 -0.29 4.16 7.09
CA ILE A 106 -1.38 4.03 8.06
C ILE A 106 -2.58 3.44 7.30
N HIS A 107 -3.11 2.30 7.74
CA HIS A 107 -4.15 1.58 6.99
C HIS A 107 -5.51 2.30 7.00
N TRP A 108 -5.89 2.90 8.14
CA TRP A 108 -7.09 3.70 8.34
C TRP A 108 -6.83 4.80 9.38
N PRO A 109 -7.58 5.92 9.35
CA PRO A 109 -7.45 6.99 10.33
C PRO A 109 -8.08 6.60 11.69
N ALA A 110 -7.51 5.58 12.35
CA ALA A 110 -7.94 5.15 13.67
C ALA A 110 -7.51 6.16 14.75
N THR A 111 -8.21 6.20 15.87
CA THR A 111 -7.83 7.04 17.02
C THR A 111 -6.36 6.86 17.38
N GLY A 112 -5.61 7.96 17.45
CA GLY A 112 -4.16 7.96 17.71
C GLY A 112 -3.30 8.02 16.45
N TYR A 113 -3.89 8.13 15.26
CA TYR A 113 -3.14 8.18 14.00
C TYR A 113 -2.17 9.37 13.93
N GLU A 114 -2.46 10.46 14.63
CA GLU A 114 -1.57 11.63 14.70
C GLU A 114 -0.25 11.29 15.40
N GLN A 115 -0.31 10.53 16.49
CA GLN A 115 0.89 10.05 17.18
C GLN A 115 1.61 8.99 16.32
N ALA A 116 0.85 8.06 15.73
CA ALA A 116 1.41 7.07 14.80
C ALA A 116 2.15 7.73 13.64
N TRP A 117 1.61 8.83 13.08
CA TRP A 117 2.27 9.58 12.02
C TRP A 117 3.63 10.14 12.46
N LYS A 118 3.74 10.71 13.66
CA LYS A 118 5.02 11.19 14.20
C LYS A 118 6.06 10.07 14.31
N GLU A 119 5.64 8.89 14.75
CA GLU A 119 6.52 7.73 14.85
C GLU A 119 6.90 7.18 13.47
N MET A 120 5.99 7.21 12.48
CA MET A 120 6.30 6.86 11.10
C MET A 120 7.32 7.82 10.48
N ILE A 121 7.29 9.12 10.82
CA ILE A 121 8.32 10.08 10.41
C ILE A 121 9.71 9.66 10.94
N GLU A 122 9.78 9.14 12.16
CA GLU A 122 11.05 8.65 12.71
C GLU A 122 11.53 7.39 11.98
N ILE A 123 10.62 6.46 11.64
CA ILE A 123 10.91 5.30 10.81
C ILE A 123 11.42 5.72 9.43
N TYR A 124 10.78 6.70 8.79
CA TYR A 124 11.22 7.26 7.52
C TYR A 124 12.63 7.87 7.61
N LYS A 125 12.89 8.70 8.63
CA LYS A 125 14.19 9.32 8.87
C LYS A 125 15.31 8.30 9.13
N SER A 126 14.98 7.14 9.65
CA SER A 126 15.95 6.04 9.82
C SER A 126 16.32 5.34 8.50
N GLY A 127 15.62 5.64 7.39
CA GLY A 127 15.82 5.02 6.09
C GLY A 127 15.20 3.63 5.93
N ARG A 128 14.49 3.13 6.94
CA ARG A 128 13.89 1.78 6.90
C ARG A 128 12.51 1.73 6.20
N ALA A 129 11.89 2.88 5.98
CA ALA A 129 10.79 3.06 5.02
C ALA A 129 11.22 4.14 4.03
N ARG A 130 11.28 3.83 2.73
CA ARG A 130 11.72 4.78 1.69
C ARG A 130 10.70 5.88 1.44
N ALA A 131 9.43 5.57 1.67
CA ALA A 131 8.31 6.52 1.68
C ALA A 131 7.33 6.12 2.79
N ILE A 132 6.62 7.12 3.32
CA ILE A 132 5.51 6.92 4.25
C ILE A 132 4.26 7.59 3.72
N GLY A 133 3.11 7.04 4.06
CA GLY A 133 1.84 7.55 3.60
C GLY A 133 0.67 7.07 4.45
N VAL A 134 -0.50 7.26 3.91
CA VAL A 134 -1.75 6.91 4.57
C VAL A 134 -2.68 6.16 3.60
N SER A 135 -3.73 5.56 4.15
CA SER A 135 -4.76 4.90 3.35
C SER A 135 -6.14 5.23 3.93
N ASN A 136 -7.12 5.47 3.04
CA ASN A 136 -8.50 5.81 3.38
C ASN A 136 -8.65 7.12 4.19
N PHE A 137 -7.71 8.04 4.05
CA PHE A 137 -7.79 9.37 4.66
C PHE A 137 -8.64 10.29 3.82
N HIS A 138 -9.57 11.01 4.48
CA HIS A 138 -10.33 12.10 3.90
C HIS A 138 -9.61 13.44 4.11
N GLU A 139 -10.10 14.50 3.45
CA GLU A 139 -9.51 15.84 3.47
C GLU A 139 -9.20 16.32 4.89
N HIS A 140 -10.17 16.27 5.81
CA HIS A 140 -9.99 16.73 7.19
C HIS A 140 -8.91 15.96 7.96
N HIS A 141 -8.67 14.66 7.65
CA HIS A 141 -7.57 13.91 8.24
C HIS A 141 -6.21 14.39 7.72
N LEU A 142 -6.13 14.70 6.41
CA LEU A 142 -4.91 15.23 5.80
C LEU A 142 -4.59 16.63 6.32
N GLU A 143 -5.61 17.49 6.52
CA GLU A 143 -5.46 18.79 7.15
C GLU A 143 -4.93 18.68 8.59
N ASN A 144 -5.43 17.71 9.37
CA ASN A 144 -4.91 17.45 10.71
C ASN A 144 -3.43 17.05 10.67
N LEU A 145 -3.01 16.21 9.73
CA LEU A 145 -1.59 15.85 9.57
C LEU A 145 -0.73 17.07 9.25
N LYS A 146 -1.21 17.96 8.39
CA LYS A 146 -0.53 19.22 8.04
C LYS A 146 -0.34 20.14 9.24
N ASN A 147 -1.28 20.13 10.18
CA ASN A 147 -1.19 20.94 11.41
C ASN A 147 -0.16 20.41 12.42
N ILE A 148 0.26 19.15 12.30
CA ILE A 148 1.15 18.51 13.26
C ILE A 148 2.55 18.21 12.71
N SER A 149 2.76 18.32 11.40
CA SER A 149 4.03 18.04 10.74
C SER A 149 4.13 18.73 9.40
N ASP A 150 5.33 19.23 9.07
CA ASP A 150 5.66 19.74 7.74
C ASP A 150 5.82 18.60 6.71
N LEU A 151 6.07 17.36 7.18
CA LEU A 151 6.17 16.21 6.31
C LEU A 151 4.76 15.68 5.98
N MET A 152 4.38 15.80 4.72
CA MET A 152 3.10 15.29 4.23
C MET A 152 3.24 13.85 3.73
N PRO A 153 2.15 13.04 3.80
CA PRO A 153 2.13 11.70 3.22
C PRO A 153 2.56 11.71 1.74
N ALA A 154 3.44 10.78 1.36
CA ALA A 154 3.82 10.62 -0.04
C ALA A 154 2.68 10.01 -0.87
N VAL A 155 1.82 9.24 -0.23
CA VAL A 155 0.69 8.51 -0.82
C VAL A 155 -0.51 8.56 0.12
N ASN A 156 -1.70 8.73 -0.44
CA ASN A 156 -2.97 8.35 0.18
C ASN A 156 -3.60 7.25 -0.69
N GLN A 157 -3.56 6.00 -0.21
CA GLN A 157 -4.14 4.87 -0.93
C GLN A 157 -5.65 4.82 -0.66
N ILE A 158 -6.46 4.92 -1.71
CA ILE A 158 -7.92 4.95 -1.62
C ILE A 158 -8.55 3.90 -2.52
N GLU A 159 -9.73 3.41 -2.15
CA GLU A 159 -10.55 2.63 -3.06
C GLU A 159 -11.06 3.53 -4.17
N SER A 160 -10.83 3.14 -5.43
CA SER A 160 -11.44 3.75 -6.60
C SER A 160 -11.79 2.67 -7.61
N ASN A 161 -13.00 2.76 -8.16
CA ASN A 161 -13.49 1.85 -9.18
C ASN A 161 -14.58 2.56 -10.02
N PRO A 162 -15.01 2.01 -11.17
CA PRO A 162 -16.00 2.68 -12.03
C PRO A 162 -17.33 3.03 -11.37
N TYR A 163 -17.71 2.38 -10.27
CA TYR A 163 -18.92 2.64 -9.50
C TYR A 163 -18.69 3.55 -8.30
N PHE A 164 -17.42 3.74 -7.90
CA PHE A 164 -17.01 4.55 -6.75
C PHE A 164 -15.69 5.26 -7.06
N SER A 165 -15.79 6.37 -7.79
CA SER A 165 -14.62 7.05 -8.35
C SER A 165 -13.78 7.84 -7.34
N ASN A 166 -14.35 8.22 -6.17
CA ASN A 166 -13.70 9.10 -5.19
C ASN A 166 -13.10 10.41 -5.79
N GLN A 167 -13.68 10.91 -6.88
CA GLN A 167 -13.12 11.98 -7.71
C GLN A 167 -12.79 13.24 -6.90
N LYS A 168 -13.62 13.60 -5.92
CA LYS A 168 -13.38 14.76 -5.05
C LYS A 168 -12.09 14.64 -4.25
N LEU A 169 -11.74 13.42 -3.82
CA LEU A 169 -10.51 13.16 -3.06
C LEU A 169 -9.30 13.10 -3.99
N ILE A 170 -9.49 12.62 -5.22
CA ILE A 170 -8.45 12.59 -6.26
C ILE A 170 -8.11 14.01 -6.72
N ASP A 171 -9.11 14.88 -6.85
CA ASP A 171 -8.98 16.25 -7.34
C ASP A 171 -8.62 17.26 -6.23
N LEU A 172 -8.26 16.79 -5.03
CA LEU A 172 -7.80 17.72 -3.99
C LEU A 172 -6.65 18.58 -4.53
N PRO A 173 -6.71 19.93 -4.35
CA PRO A 173 -5.73 20.83 -4.93
C PRO A 173 -4.33 20.43 -4.51
N GLU A 174 -3.47 20.34 -5.49
CA GLU A 174 -2.06 20.04 -5.32
C GLU A 174 -1.33 21.26 -4.71
N GLY A 175 -1.46 21.45 -3.40
CA GLY A 175 -0.59 22.36 -2.64
C GLY A 175 0.85 21.84 -2.67
N GLY A 176 1.87 22.72 -2.65
CA GLY A 176 3.27 22.45 -2.97
C GLY A 176 3.98 21.19 -2.42
N ASP A 177 3.39 20.46 -1.46
CA ASP A 177 3.88 19.17 -0.94
C ASP A 177 2.80 18.11 -1.12
N ARG A 178 2.73 17.53 -2.30
CA ARG A 178 1.62 16.69 -2.78
C ARG A 178 1.63 15.28 -2.22
N CYS A 179 0.54 14.90 -1.57
CA CYS A 179 0.17 13.51 -1.39
C CYS A 179 -0.40 12.96 -2.71
N ARG A 180 0.17 11.90 -3.28
CA ARG A 180 -0.44 11.23 -4.44
C ARG A 180 -1.52 10.27 -3.99
N ASN A 181 -2.71 10.40 -4.57
CA ASN A 181 -3.74 9.40 -4.41
C ASN A 181 -3.43 8.22 -5.34
N LEU A 182 -3.22 7.03 -4.76
CA LEU A 182 -3.11 5.78 -5.50
C LEU A 182 -4.45 5.06 -5.45
N GLU A 183 -4.99 4.77 -6.63
CA GLU A 183 -6.21 4.01 -6.76
C GLU A 183 -5.94 2.52 -6.52
N SER A 184 -6.69 1.90 -5.60
CA SER A 184 -6.75 0.46 -5.44
C SER A 184 -8.10 -0.05 -5.93
N SER A 185 -8.12 -0.81 -7.00
CA SER A 185 -9.33 -1.45 -7.50
C SER A 185 -9.65 -2.72 -6.73
N TRP A 186 -10.20 -2.59 -5.52
CA TRP A 186 -10.70 -3.72 -4.75
C TRP A 186 -12.12 -4.06 -5.17
N ARG A 187 -12.36 -5.25 -5.71
CA ARG A 187 -13.72 -5.78 -5.87
C ARG A 187 -14.14 -6.42 -4.56
N ASN A 188 -15.12 -5.83 -3.90
CA ASN A 188 -15.81 -6.49 -2.79
C ASN A 188 -16.60 -7.67 -3.36
N ARG A 189 -16.13 -8.92 -3.17
CA ARG A 189 -16.77 -10.15 -3.67
C ARG A 189 -18.06 -10.54 -2.93
N GLN A 190 -18.54 -9.73 -2.00
CA GLN A 190 -19.74 -10.08 -1.22
C GLN A 190 -21.08 -9.84 -1.94
N SER A 191 -21.09 -9.39 -3.19
CA SER A 191 -22.34 -9.12 -3.91
C SER A 191 -22.46 -9.72 -5.32
N PHE A 192 -21.70 -10.75 -5.68
CA PHE A 192 -21.91 -11.44 -6.94
C PHE A 192 -22.32 -12.89 -6.73
N ALA A 193 -23.58 -13.18 -7.10
CA ALA A 193 -24.07 -14.51 -7.34
C ALA A 193 -23.18 -15.28 -8.32
N PRO A 194 -23.10 -16.63 -8.26
CA PRO A 194 -22.24 -17.42 -9.10
C PRO A 194 -22.70 -17.34 -10.57
N GLY A 195 -21.87 -16.78 -11.43
CA GLY A 195 -22.14 -16.80 -12.86
C GLY A 195 -21.68 -15.57 -13.64
N PHE A 196 -20.42 -15.23 -13.63
CA PHE A 196 -19.82 -14.46 -14.73
C PHE A 196 -18.31 -14.76 -14.85
N ASN A 197 -18.00 -15.84 -15.58
CA ASN A 197 -16.73 -15.98 -16.27
C ASN A 197 -16.84 -15.18 -17.56
N SER A 198 -16.00 -14.17 -17.75
CA SER A 198 -15.30 -13.97 -19.02
C SER A 198 -14.53 -12.65 -19.02
N CYS A 199 -13.23 -12.78 -19.01
CA CYS A 199 -12.34 -11.79 -19.59
C CYS A 199 -12.63 -11.81 -21.12
N ARG A 200 -13.19 -10.76 -21.68
CA ARG A 200 -13.18 -10.50 -23.13
C ARG A 200 -12.41 -9.23 -23.39
N THR A 201 -11.19 -9.42 -23.83
CA THR A 201 -10.51 -8.48 -24.71
C THR A 201 -11.38 -8.31 -25.96
N GLY A 202 -11.77 -7.10 -26.27
CA GLY A 202 -12.55 -6.75 -27.45
C GLY A 202 -12.08 -5.43 -28.00
N SER A 203 -10.99 -5.50 -28.79
CA SER A 203 -10.76 -4.50 -29.84
C SER A 203 -11.80 -4.73 -30.94
N GLN A 204 -12.55 -3.69 -31.32
CA GLN A 204 -12.78 -3.35 -32.73
C GLN A 204 -13.42 -1.98 -32.84
N ILE A 205 -12.69 -1.12 -33.50
CA ILE A 205 -13.10 0.15 -34.09
C ILE A 205 -13.75 -0.19 -35.44
N SER A 206 -14.87 0.39 -35.70
CA SER A 206 -15.31 0.81 -37.03
C SER A 206 -16.17 2.04 -36.87
#